data_b08d00d4772986ec600666be722355dd
#
_entry.id   b08d00d4772986ec600666be722355dd
#
_cell.length_a   1.000
_cell.length_b   1.000
_cell.length_c   1.000
_cell.angle_alpha   90.00
_cell.angle_beta   90.00
_cell.angle_gamma   90.00
#
_symmetry.space_group_name_H-M   'P 1'
#
loop_
_entity.id
_entity.type
_entity.pdbx_description
1 polymer ?
#
loop_
_entity_poly.entity_id
_entity_poly.type
_entity_poly.pdbx_seq_one_letter_code
_entity_poly.pdbx_strand_id
1 'polypeptide(L)'
;HIIKNIVFVCLILFLAAFGGFYFVKYLQINNKYKNLTMTQEEKNQNTVDLVAKLIDLPKNEKPTIFEVKDKSKLGSAPVAKNYFASVKNGDVILAYQKANLSIIYRPSEKKIVKTDSYTNFYAAANPVKVAIIAPQSQQQDTENLIKSKVINVEIISKHLPKNVGGQSMVVDATGQNAKAAKELAEKIGLSVGQLPEGETKPKNASLIVIITAPGDNTPNP
;
A
#
# COMPACT_ATOMS: atom_id res chain seq x y z
N HIS A 1 7.71 -30.52 -66.08
CA HIS A 1 6.64 -30.78 -65.06
C HIS A 1 7.13 -30.55 -63.63
N ILE A 2 8.34 -30.98 -63.26
CA ILE A 2 8.92 -30.89 -61.91
C ILE A 2 9.03 -29.43 -61.42
N ILE A 3 9.50 -28.50 -62.26
CA ILE A 3 9.64 -27.09 -61.90
C ILE A 3 8.29 -26.43 -61.57
N LYS A 4 7.21 -26.73 -62.31
CA LYS A 4 5.87 -26.22 -62.05
C LYS A 4 5.34 -26.69 -60.66
N ASN A 5 5.60 -27.96 -60.32
CA ASN A 5 5.19 -28.51 -59.02
C ASN A 5 5.97 -27.87 -57.86
N ILE A 6 7.26 -27.63 -58.05
CA ILE A 6 8.11 -26.93 -57.01
C ILE A 6 7.60 -25.50 -56.79
N VAL A 7 7.34 -24.75 -57.88
CA VAL A 7 6.80 -23.38 -57.76
C VAL A 7 5.44 -23.35 -57.08
N PHE A 8 4.58 -24.32 -57.38
CA PHE A 8 3.26 -24.43 -56.74
C PHE A 8 3.34 -24.73 -55.25
N VAL A 9 4.24 -25.64 -54.85
CA VAL A 9 4.47 -25.96 -53.42
C VAL A 9 5.05 -24.72 -52.69
N CYS A 10 6.01 -24.03 -53.27
CA CYS A 10 6.56 -22.79 -52.69
C CYS A 10 5.51 -21.69 -52.53
N LEU A 11 4.59 -21.57 -53.51
CA LEU A 11 3.47 -20.60 -53.39
C LEU A 11 2.50 -20.94 -52.24
N ILE A 12 2.19 -22.23 -52.06
CA ILE A 12 1.32 -22.70 -50.94
C ILE A 12 2.01 -22.40 -49.59
N LEU A 13 3.31 -22.72 -49.47
CA LEU A 13 4.05 -22.45 -48.23
C LEU A 13 4.13 -20.97 -47.92
N PHE A 14 4.33 -20.12 -48.95
CA PHE A 14 4.33 -18.66 -48.82
C PHE A 14 2.98 -18.12 -48.38
N LEU A 15 1.86 -18.60 -48.95
CA LEU A 15 0.50 -18.22 -48.55
C LEU A 15 0.19 -18.67 -47.14
N ALA A 16 0.60 -19.87 -46.73
CA ALA A 16 0.42 -20.37 -45.38
C ALA A 16 1.20 -19.54 -44.35
N ALA A 17 2.46 -19.18 -44.64
CA ALA A 17 3.28 -18.32 -43.78
C ALA A 17 2.69 -16.90 -43.63
N PHE A 18 2.25 -16.31 -44.75
CA PHE A 18 1.59 -15.01 -44.74
C PHE A 18 0.25 -15.04 -44.02
N GLY A 19 -0.60 -16.05 -44.29
CA GLY A 19 -1.88 -16.24 -43.59
C GLY A 19 -1.68 -16.41 -42.08
N GLY A 20 -0.72 -17.20 -41.67
CA GLY A 20 -0.38 -17.39 -40.25
C GLY A 20 0.08 -16.10 -39.58
N PHE A 21 0.95 -15.32 -40.25
CA PHE A 21 1.42 -14.03 -39.75
C PHE A 21 0.28 -13.02 -39.55
N TYR A 22 -0.58 -12.87 -40.55
CA TYR A 22 -1.75 -11.97 -40.48
C TYR A 22 -2.78 -12.45 -39.43
N PHE A 23 -2.97 -13.75 -39.29
CA PHE A 23 -3.84 -14.32 -38.26
C PHE A 23 -3.35 -14.01 -36.85
N VAL A 24 -2.04 -14.16 -36.58
CA VAL A 24 -1.45 -13.80 -35.28
C VAL A 24 -1.57 -12.30 -35.02
N LYS A 25 -1.29 -11.45 -36.03
CA LYS A 25 -1.49 -10.01 -35.95
C LYS A 25 -2.93 -9.63 -35.65
N TYR A 26 -3.89 -10.27 -36.33
CA TYR A 26 -5.32 -10.06 -36.09
C TYR A 26 -5.72 -10.42 -34.64
N LEU A 27 -5.25 -11.57 -34.13
CA LEU A 27 -5.51 -11.95 -32.75
C LEU A 27 -4.90 -10.97 -31.74
N GLN A 28 -3.69 -10.49 -31.99
CA GLN A 28 -3.04 -9.49 -31.12
C GLN A 28 -3.81 -8.15 -31.11
N ILE A 29 -4.25 -7.69 -32.28
CA ILE A 29 -5.04 -6.45 -32.41
C ILE A 29 -6.40 -6.62 -31.74
N ASN A 30 -7.09 -7.73 -31.96
CA ASN A 30 -8.39 -8.01 -31.38
C ASN A 30 -8.33 -8.09 -29.84
N ASN A 31 -7.29 -8.75 -29.29
CA ASN A 31 -7.06 -8.79 -27.87
C ASN A 31 -6.75 -7.39 -27.28
N LYS A 32 -6.01 -6.56 -28.02
CA LYS A 32 -5.74 -5.18 -27.62
C LYS A 32 -7.01 -4.32 -27.61
N TYR A 33 -7.86 -4.45 -28.64
CA TYR A 33 -9.18 -3.78 -28.69
C TYR A 33 -10.08 -4.25 -27.54
N LYS A 34 -10.16 -5.55 -27.30
CA LYS A 34 -10.96 -6.11 -26.21
C LYS A 34 -10.50 -5.55 -24.85
N ASN A 35 -9.20 -5.47 -24.60
CA ASN A 35 -8.66 -4.89 -23.36
C ASN A 35 -8.95 -3.39 -23.22
N LEU A 36 -9.04 -2.64 -24.33
CA LEU A 36 -9.37 -1.21 -24.31
C LEU A 36 -10.85 -0.94 -24.08
N THR A 37 -11.74 -1.86 -24.51
CA THR A 37 -13.20 -1.73 -24.39
C THR A 37 -13.75 -2.38 -23.13
N MET A 38 -12.96 -3.20 -22.42
CA MET A 38 -13.36 -3.82 -21.14
C MET A 38 -13.68 -2.76 -20.10
N THR A 39 -14.80 -2.92 -19.43
CA THR A 39 -15.14 -2.17 -18.23
C THR A 39 -14.15 -2.51 -17.09
N GLN A 40 -14.08 -1.67 -16.07
CA GLN A 40 -13.23 -1.96 -14.90
C GLN A 40 -13.64 -3.26 -14.21
N GLU A 41 -14.93 -3.56 -14.19
CA GLU A 41 -15.45 -4.78 -13.59
C GLU A 41 -15.05 -6.04 -14.35
N GLU A 42 -15.10 -6.02 -15.67
CA GLU A 42 -14.60 -7.10 -16.53
C GLU A 42 -13.08 -7.32 -16.39
N LYS A 43 -12.30 -6.23 -16.29
CA LYS A 43 -10.85 -6.31 -16.00
C LYS A 43 -10.58 -6.96 -14.66
N ASN A 44 -11.34 -6.58 -13.64
CA ASN A 44 -11.24 -7.13 -12.30
C ASN A 44 -11.58 -8.63 -12.30
N GLN A 45 -12.69 -9.04 -12.94
CA GLN A 45 -13.08 -10.44 -13.02
C GLN A 45 -12.04 -11.25 -13.79
N ASN A 46 -11.55 -10.77 -14.91
CA ASN A 46 -10.49 -11.43 -15.68
C ASN A 46 -9.22 -11.63 -14.84
N THR A 47 -8.87 -10.65 -14.00
CA THR A 47 -7.73 -10.78 -13.08
C THR A 47 -7.98 -11.88 -12.03
N VAL A 48 -9.17 -11.94 -11.45
CA VAL A 48 -9.56 -13.02 -10.51
C VAL A 48 -9.45 -14.38 -11.19
N ASP A 49 -9.97 -14.52 -12.41
CA ASP A 49 -9.94 -15.77 -13.17
C ASP A 49 -8.50 -16.22 -13.52
N LEU A 50 -7.62 -15.27 -13.79
CA LEU A 50 -6.20 -15.57 -14.02
C LEU A 50 -5.50 -16.03 -12.74
N VAL A 51 -5.77 -15.38 -11.61
CA VAL A 51 -5.19 -15.77 -10.31
C VAL A 51 -5.76 -17.11 -9.83
N ALA A 52 -7.06 -17.39 -10.08
CA ALA A 52 -7.70 -18.66 -9.76
C ALA A 52 -7.06 -19.88 -10.46
N LYS A 53 -6.36 -19.68 -11.58
CA LYS A 53 -5.59 -20.73 -12.26
C LYS A 53 -4.26 -21.04 -11.58
N LEU A 54 -3.81 -20.16 -10.67
CA LEU A 54 -2.51 -20.26 -10.00
C LEU A 54 -2.63 -20.68 -8.54
N ILE A 55 -3.77 -20.39 -7.90
CA ILE A 55 -4.05 -20.70 -6.49
C ILE A 55 -5.56 -20.84 -6.26
N ASP A 56 -5.95 -21.67 -5.29
CA ASP A 56 -7.34 -21.76 -4.86
C ASP A 56 -7.76 -20.46 -4.16
N LEU A 57 -8.82 -19.83 -4.67
CA LEU A 57 -9.36 -18.59 -4.14
C LEU A 57 -10.58 -18.85 -3.25
N PRO A 58 -10.87 -17.96 -2.27
CA PRO A 58 -12.08 -18.00 -1.45
C PRO A 58 -13.34 -17.92 -2.34
N LYS A 59 -14.20 -18.93 -2.26
CA LYS A 59 -15.39 -19.07 -3.13
C LYS A 59 -16.56 -18.18 -2.71
N ASN A 60 -16.63 -17.82 -1.42
CA ASN A 60 -17.79 -17.13 -0.85
C ASN A 60 -17.53 -15.63 -0.63
N GLU A 61 -16.50 -15.08 -1.25
CA GLU A 61 -16.13 -13.68 -1.13
C GLU A 61 -15.54 -13.16 -2.44
N LYS A 62 -15.99 -11.97 -2.87
CA LYS A 62 -15.35 -11.23 -3.96
C LYS A 62 -14.22 -10.40 -3.36
N PRO A 63 -13.02 -10.38 -3.96
CA PRO A 63 -11.93 -9.53 -3.48
C PRO A 63 -12.19 -8.07 -3.79
N THR A 64 -11.71 -7.18 -2.93
CA THR A 64 -11.43 -5.80 -3.33
C THR A 64 -10.13 -5.80 -4.13
N ILE A 65 -10.12 -5.12 -5.27
CA ILE A 65 -8.98 -5.13 -6.21
C ILE A 65 -8.36 -3.74 -6.27
N PHE A 66 -7.04 -3.70 -6.10
CA PHE A 66 -6.23 -2.48 -6.15
C PHE A 66 -5.14 -2.63 -7.19
N GLU A 67 -5.09 -1.73 -8.17
CA GLU A 67 -3.99 -1.64 -9.13
C GLU A 67 -2.91 -0.68 -8.60
N VAL A 68 -1.67 -1.12 -8.58
CA VAL A 68 -0.53 -0.29 -8.18
C VAL A 68 -0.07 0.55 -9.37
N LYS A 69 -0.62 1.76 -9.46
CA LYS A 69 -0.24 2.73 -10.51
C LYS A 69 1.13 3.35 -10.26
N ASP A 70 1.43 3.63 -9.01
CA ASP A 70 2.67 4.30 -8.60
C ASP A 70 3.15 3.75 -7.24
N LYS A 71 4.19 2.93 -7.28
CA LYS A 71 4.81 2.33 -6.09
C LYS A 71 5.31 3.40 -5.10
N SER A 72 5.74 4.57 -5.56
CA SER A 72 6.28 5.62 -4.69
C SER A 72 5.23 6.18 -3.72
N LYS A 73 3.95 5.98 -4.03
CA LYS A 73 2.81 6.42 -3.22
C LYS A 73 2.32 5.37 -2.20
N LEU A 74 2.93 4.20 -2.18
CA LEU A 74 2.56 3.11 -1.26
C LEU A 74 3.21 3.31 0.12
N GLY A 75 2.80 4.32 0.86
CA GLY A 75 3.16 4.55 2.26
C GLY A 75 4.64 4.41 2.65
N SER A 76 5.09 5.20 3.61
CA SER A 76 6.47 5.20 4.11
C SER A 76 6.64 4.44 5.45
N ALA A 77 5.54 4.00 6.05
CA ALA A 77 5.55 3.24 7.30
C ALA A 77 6.36 1.94 7.17
N PRO A 78 7.06 1.48 8.23
CA PRO A 78 7.84 0.24 8.19
C PRO A 78 7.03 -0.96 7.69
N VAL A 79 5.78 -1.12 8.14
CA VAL A 79 4.88 -2.18 7.69
C VAL A 79 4.59 -2.08 6.18
N ALA A 80 4.38 -0.87 5.66
CA ALA A 80 4.14 -0.64 4.24
C ALA A 80 5.39 -0.99 3.41
N LYS A 81 6.57 -0.55 3.84
CA LYS A 81 7.84 -0.88 3.18
C LYS A 81 8.07 -2.39 3.11
N ASN A 82 7.78 -3.12 4.18
CA ASN A 82 7.92 -4.58 4.22
C ASN A 82 6.87 -5.28 3.36
N TYR A 83 5.61 -4.87 3.48
CA TYR A 83 4.52 -5.50 2.73
C TYR A 83 4.70 -5.29 1.22
N PHE A 84 4.98 -4.06 0.78
CA PHE A 84 5.12 -3.67 -0.61
C PHE A 84 6.54 -3.77 -1.17
N ALA A 85 7.48 -4.41 -0.47
CA ALA A 85 8.90 -4.50 -0.88
C ALA A 85 9.06 -5.01 -2.33
N SER A 86 8.39 -6.11 -2.67
CA SER A 86 8.46 -6.79 -3.97
C SER A 86 7.50 -6.23 -5.03
N VAL A 87 6.63 -5.27 -4.66
CA VAL A 87 5.63 -4.69 -5.55
C VAL A 87 6.27 -3.81 -6.63
N LYS A 88 5.73 -3.86 -7.84
CA LYS A 88 6.07 -2.99 -8.98
C LYS A 88 4.81 -2.26 -9.48
N ASN A 89 5.02 -1.20 -10.26
CA ASN A 89 3.92 -0.54 -10.97
C ASN A 89 3.27 -1.54 -11.93
N GLY A 90 1.94 -1.54 -11.98
CA GLY A 90 1.13 -2.49 -12.74
C GLY A 90 0.83 -3.81 -12.02
N ASP A 91 1.36 -4.04 -10.81
CA ASP A 91 0.91 -5.15 -9.98
C ASP A 91 -0.53 -4.92 -9.50
N VAL A 92 -1.26 -6.01 -9.28
CA VAL A 92 -2.65 -5.98 -8.80
C VAL A 92 -2.72 -6.72 -7.47
N ILE A 93 -3.38 -6.10 -6.49
CA ILE A 93 -3.59 -6.67 -5.16
C ILE A 93 -5.05 -7.11 -5.06
N LEU A 94 -5.28 -8.39 -4.79
CA LEU A 94 -6.58 -8.95 -4.47
C LEU A 94 -6.68 -9.09 -2.95
N ALA A 95 -7.66 -8.42 -2.33
CA ALA A 95 -7.84 -8.38 -0.89
C ALA A 95 -9.16 -9.02 -0.48
N TYR A 96 -9.09 -10.16 0.21
CA TYR A 96 -10.20 -10.94 0.75
C TYR A 96 -10.28 -10.71 2.26
N GLN A 97 -11.20 -9.86 2.69
CA GLN A 97 -11.29 -9.45 4.09
C GLN A 97 -11.75 -10.59 5.01
N LYS A 98 -12.84 -11.31 4.62
CA LYS A 98 -13.42 -12.39 5.43
C LYS A 98 -12.49 -13.59 5.52
N ALA A 99 -11.81 -13.92 4.42
CA ALA A 99 -10.83 -15.01 4.37
C ALA A 99 -9.47 -14.61 4.95
N ASN A 100 -9.29 -13.37 5.39
CA ASN A 100 -8.02 -12.80 5.86
C ASN A 100 -6.85 -13.09 4.90
N LEU A 101 -7.07 -12.94 3.59
CA LEU A 101 -6.10 -13.24 2.55
C LEU A 101 -5.86 -12.01 1.66
N SER A 102 -4.61 -11.75 1.33
CA SER A 102 -4.23 -10.80 0.29
C SER A 102 -3.23 -11.44 -0.68
N ILE A 103 -3.39 -11.15 -1.97
CA ILE A 103 -2.57 -11.72 -3.04
C ILE A 103 -2.05 -10.58 -3.90
N ILE A 104 -0.74 -10.52 -4.10
CA ILE A 104 -0.12 -9.61 -5.06
C ILE A 104 0.15 -10.40 -6.33
N TYR A 105 -0.53 -10.04 -7.41
CA TYR A 105 -0.40 -10.63 -8.73
C TYR A 105 0.29 -9.67 -9.70
N ARG A 106 1.22 -10.18 -10.51
CA ARG A 106 1.90 -9.42 -11.56
C ARG A 106 1.42 -9.86 -12.94
N PRO A 107 0.54 -9.06 -13.58
CA PRO A 107 -0.01 -9.41 -14.89
C PRO A 107 1.05 -9.57 -15.98
N SER A 108 2.08 -8.72 -15.99
CA SER A 108 3.17 -8.75 -16.98
C SER A 108 3.98 -10.05 -16.97
N GLU A 109 4.08 -10.70 -15.83
CA GLU A 109 4.81 -11.96 -15.64
C GLU A 109 3.87 -13.15 -15.40
N LYS A 110 2.54 -12.91 -15.36
CA LYS A 110 1.48 -13.91 -15.12
C LYS A 110 1.73 -14.76 -13.88
N LYS A 111 2.22 -14.14 -12.78
CA LYS A 111 2.58 -14.86 -11.56
C LYS A 111 2.08 -14.18 -10.29
N ILE A 112 1.90 -14.97 -9.24
CA ILE A 112 1.74 -14.48 -7.88
C ILE A 112 3.12 -14.05 -7.36
N VAL A 113 3.21 -12.82 -6.88
CA VAL A 113 4.44 -12.24 -6.30
C VAL A 113 4.51 -12.53 -4.81
N LYS A 114 3.34 -12.45 -4.14
CA LYS A 114 3.22 -12.66 -2.70
C LYS A 114 1.80 -13.04 -2.33
N THR A 115 1.65 -13.88 -1.32
CA THR A 115 0.43 -14.07 -0.55
C THR A 115 0.69 -13.66 0.90
N ASP A 116 -0.30 -13.00 1.53
CA ASP A 116 -0.17 -12.53 2.92
C ASP A 116 -1.58 -12.44 3.55
N SER A 117 -1.67 -12.07 4.83
CA SER A 117 -2.95 -11.80 5.45
C SER A 117 -3.55 -10.47 4.97
N TYR A 118 -4.88 -10.40 4.91
CA TYR A 118 -5.59 -9.13 4.71
C TYR A 118 -5.23 -8.11 5.80
N THR A 119 -5.06 -8.57 7.05
CA THR A 119 -4.68 -7.71 8.18
C THR A 119 -3.35 -6.99 7.92
N ASN A 120 -2.34 -7.70 7.41
CA ASN A 120 -1.04 -7.10 7.07
C ASN A 120 -1.16 -6.12 5.89
N PHE A 121 -1.94 -6.47 4.88
CA PHE A 121 -2.26 -5.57 3.77
C PHE A 121 -2.94 -4.30 4.27
N TYR A 122 -3.99 -4.43 5.09
CA TYR A 122 -4.76 -3.29 5.60
C TYR A 122 -3.88 -2.35 6.44
N ALA A 123 -3.04 -2.91 7.32
CA ALA A 123 -2.09 -2.13 8.12
C ALA A 123 -1.06 -1.40 7.24
N ALA A 124 -0.59 -2.05 6.16
CA ALA A 124 0.34 -1.45 5.22
C ALA A 124 -0.30 -0.33 4.37
N ALA A 125 -1.55 -0.51 3.95
CA ALA A 125 -2.30 0.44 3.14
C ALA A 125 -2.84 1.62 3.96
N ASN A 126 -3.06 1.44 5.27
CA ASN A 126 -3.68 2.42 6.15
C ASN A 126 -2.85 2.65 7.43
N PRO A 127 -1.62 3.17 7.33
CA PRO A 127 -0.81 3.45 8.51
C PRO A 127 -1.44 4.57 9.34
N VAL A 128 -1.24 4.49 10.65
CA VAL A 128 -1.65 5.56 11.57
C VAL A 128 -0.74 6.77 11.35
N LYS A 129 -1.31 7.89 10.96
CA LYS A 129 -0.58 9.12 10.67
C LYS A 129 -0.28 9.87 11.97
N VAL A 130 0.99 10.00 12.30
CA VAL A 130 1.46 10.61 13.54
C VAL A 130 2.20 11.91 13.23
N ALA A 131 1.82 13.00 13.92
CA ALA A 131 2.61 14.21 13.99
C ALA A 131 3.39 14.26 15.30
N ILE A 132 4.59 14.80 15.28
CA ILE A 132 5.43 15.00 16.47
C ILE A 132 5.48 16.49 16.78
N ILE A 133 5.16 16.87 18.02
CA ILE A 133 5.40 18.18 18.59
C ILE A 133 6.45 18.02 19.69
N ALA A 134 7.68 18.44 19.42
CA ALA A 134 8.80 18.25 20.32
C ALA A 134 9.88 19.32 20.11
N PRO A 135 10.72 19.62 21.11
CA PRO A 135 11.93 20.42 20.91
C PRO A 135 12.78 19.85 19.77
N GLN A 136 13.44 20.72 19.01
CA GLN A 136 14.22 20.33 17.82
C GLN A 136 15.21 19.20 18.10
N SER A 137 15.87 19.23 19.25
CA SER A 137 16.84 18.21 19.68
C SER A 137 16.22 16.84 19.93
N GLN A 138 14.91 16.76 20.23
CA GLN A 138 14.23 15.52 20.60
C GLN A 138 13.39 14.94 19.46
N GLN A 139 13.17 15.69 18.38
CA GLN A 139 12.29 15.25 17.28
C GLN A 139 12.75 13.96 16.62
N GLN A 140 14.06 13.82 16.39
CA GLN A 140 14.59 12.63 15.72
C GLN A 140 14.56 11.40 16.63
N ASP A 141 14.89 11.57 17.90
CA ASP A 141 14.86 10.48 18.88
C ASP A 141 13.42 10.00 19.13
N THR A 142 12.48 10.93 19.21
CA THR A 142 11.05 10.61 19.31
C THR A 142 10.57 9.83 18.08
N GLU A 143 10.93 10.25 16.87
CA GLU A 143 10.60 9.49 15.66
C GLU A 143 11.18 8.07 15.69
N ASN A 144 12.47 7.95 16.05
CA ASN A 144 13.15 6.66 16.14
C ASN A 144 12.47 5.75 17.18
N LEU A 145 12.13 6.30 18.36
CA LEU A 145 11.41 5.58 19.40
C LEU A 145 10.06 5.06 18.89
N ILE A 146 9.24 5.93 18.29
CA ILE A 146 7.94 5.54 17.74
C ILE A 146 8.10 4.43 16.70
N LYS A 147 8.97 4.59 15.72
CA LYS A 147 9.21 3.61 14.65
C LYS A 147 9.75 2.28 15.13
N SER A 148 10.53 2.28 16.21
CA SER A 148 11.07 1.04 16.81
C SER A 148 10.02 0.24 17.58
N LYS A 149 9.00 0.91 18.12
CA LYS A 149 7.97 0.29 18.96
C LYS A 149 6.66 0.00 18.21
N VAL A 150 6.35 0.77 17.17
CA VAL A 150 5.09 0.66 16.42
C VAL A 150 5.36 0.63 14.92
N ILE A 151 5.14 -0.52 14.30
CA ILE A 151 5.44 -0.73 12.87
C ILE A 151 4.42 -0.12 11.92
N ASN A 152 3.20 0.13 12.41
CA ASN A 152 2.05 0.59 11.65
C ASN A 152 1.86 2.12 11.76
N VAL A 153 2.95 2.91 11.85
CA VAL A 153 2.89 4.36 11.93
C VAL A 153 3.63 5.02 10.78
N GLU A 154 3.10 6.15 10.34
CA GLU A 154 3.71 7.06 9.39
C GLU A 154 3.90 8.42 10.06
N ILE A 155 5.13 8.89 10.20
CA ILE A 155 5.41 10.23 10.71
C ILE A 155 5.21 11.22 9.56
N ILE A 156 4.16 12.04 9.66
CA ILE A 156 3.75 12.96 8.59
C ILE A 156 4.31 14.37 8.75
N SER A 157 4.63 14.79 9.99
CA SER A 157 5.19 16.13 10.26
C SER A 157 5.84 16.21 11.63
N LYS A 158 6.74 17.18 11.78
CA LYS A 158 7.40 17.54 13.04
C LYS A 158 7.26 19.04 13.27
N HIS A 159 6.92 19.42 14.49
CA HIS A 159 6.67 20.81 14.89
C HIS A 159 7.38 21.12 16.21
N LEU A 160 7.71 22.41 16.41
CA LEU A 160 8.16 22.90 17.71
C LEU A 160 6.93 23.10 18.62
N PRO A 161 7.04 22.80 19.93
CA PRO A 161 5.99 23.09 20.88
C PRO A 161 5.84 24.61 21.03
N LYS A 162 4.61 25.08 21.09
CA LYS A 162 4.31 26.48 21.42
C LYS A 162 4.29 26.68 22.94
N ASN A 163 3.86 25.68 23.67
CA ASN A 163 3.91 25.64 25.13
C ASN A 163 5.05 24.74 25.59
N VAL A 164 6.02 25.30 26.27
CA VAL A 164 7.25 24.61 26.70
C VAL A 164 7.07 23.87 28.04
N GLY A 165 6.00 24.17 28.77
CA GLY A 165 5.66 23.55 30.04
C GLY A 165 4.46 22.60 29.87
N GLY A 166 4.55 21.42 30.45
CA GLY A 166 3.46 20.45 30.41
C GLY A 166 3.94 19.00 30.45
N GLN A 167 3.01 18.08 30.39
CA GLN A 167 3.30 16.67 30.40
C GLN A 167 3.43 16.15 28.95
N SER A 168 4.44 15.32 28.71
CA SER A 168 4.56 14.58 27.43
C SER A 168 3.39 13.59 27.32
N MET A 169 2.76 13.52 26.13
CA MET A 169 1.54 12.73 25.95
C MET A 169 1.30 12.33 24.49
N VAL A 170 0.37 11.40 24.31
CA VAL A 170 -0.21 11.08 23.00
C VAL A 170 -1.64 11.62 22.94
N VAL A 171 -1.97 12.30 21.87
CA VAL A 171 -3.29 12.91 21.63
C VAL A 171 -3.98 12.24 20.45
N ASP A 172 -5.25 11.83 20.60
CA ASP A 172 -6.10 11.49 19.48
C ASP A 172 -6.56 12.78 18.78
N ALA A 173 -5.97 13.07 17.64
CA ALA A 173 -6.24 14.31 16.91
C ALA A 173 -7.63 14.34 16.27
N THR A 174 -8.29 13.20 16.10
CA THR A 174 -9.57 13.08 15.40
C THR A 174 -10.73 12.66 16.28
N GLY A 175 -10.46 12.13 17.47
CA GLY A 175 -11.43 11.52 18.35
C GLY A 175 -11.90 10.12 17.88
N GLN A 176 -11.30 9.59 16.81
CA GLN A 176 -11.68 8.30 16.23
C GLN A 176 -10.60 7.22 16.37
N ASN A 177 -9.47 7.56 17.00
CA ASN A 177 -8.29 6.70 17.11
C ASN A 177 -7.92 6.39 18.57
N ALA A 178 -8.89 6.41 19.49
CA ALA A 178 -8.64 6.22 20.92
C ALA A 178 -7.86 4.94 21.22
N LYS A 179 -8.18 3.83 20.55
CA LYS A 179 -7.44 2.57 20.70
C LYS A 179 -5.98 2.70 20.25
N ALA A 180 -5.75 3.27 19.07
CA ALA A 180 -4.40 3.48 18.53
C ALA A 180 -3.59 4.47 19.40
N ALA A 181 -4.23 5.51 19.94
CA ALA A 181 -3.61 6.46 20.86
C ALA A 181 -3.14 5.76 22.14
N LYS A 182 -3.99 4.91 22.73
CA LYS A 182 -3.66 4.13 23.92
C LYS A 182 -2.51 3.16 23.66
N GLU A 183 -2.59 2.38 22.58
CA GLU A 183 -1.53 1.43 22.18
C GLU A 183 -0.18 2.12 21.93
N LEU A 184 -0.19 3.28 21.26
CA LEU A 184 1.03 4.05 21.02
C LEU A 184 1.59 4.58 22.36
N ALA A 185 0.75 5.19 23.20
CA ALA A 185 1.15 5.76 24.48
C ALA A 185 1.79 4.70 25.39
N GLU A 186 1.18 3.55 25.54
CA GLU A 186 1.70 2.43 26.32
C GLU A 186 3.08 1.97 25.81
N LYS A 187 3.25 1.85 24.49
CA LYS A 187 4.49 1.37 23.88
C LYS A 187 5.66 2.35 24.02
N ILE A 188 5.41 3.66 24.06
CA ILE A 188 6.44 4.67 24.20
C ILE A 188 6.55 5.26 25.62
N GLY A 189 5.77 4.72 26.58
CA GLY A 189 5.83 5.12 28.00
C GLY A 189 5.20 6.50 28.28
N LEU A 190 4.19 6.87 27.52
CA LEU A 190 3.43 8.13 27.70
C LEU A 190 1.99 7.87 28.14
N SER A 191 1.30 8.92 28.57
CA SER A 191 -0.15 8.92 28.80
C SER A 191 -0.93 9.44 27.59
N VAL A 192 -2.20 9.08 27.50
CA VAL A 192 -3.13 9.72 26.56
C VAL A 192 -3.66 10.99 27.17
N GLY A 193 -3.68 12.07 26.39
CA GLY A 193 -4.19 13.36 26.85
C GLY A 193 -4.94 14.11 25.75
N GLN A 194 -5.30 15.37 26.08
CA GLN A 194 -5.90 16.29 25.12
C GLN A 194 -4.85 17.26 24.60
N LEU A 195 -5.09 17.82 23.41
CA LEU A 195 -4.20 18.82 22.85
C LEU A 195 -4.13 20.03 23.78
N PRO A 196 -2.95 20.44 24.27
CA PRO A 196 -2.79 21.57 25.14
C PRO A 196 -3.32 22.87 24.51
N GLU A 197 -3.86 23.76 25.35
CA GLU A 197 -4.33 25.06 24.90
C GLU A 197 -3.19 25.85 24.24
N GLY A 198 -3.47 26.49 23.11
CA GLY A 198 -2.48 27.24 22.32
C GLY A 198 -1.67 26.40 21.33
N GLU A 199 -1.66 25.06 21.46
CA GLU A 199 -1.05 24.20 20.45
C GLU A 199 -1.92 24.09 19.19
N THR A 200 -1.27 24.00 18.04
CA THR A 200 -1.98 23.89 16.76
C THR A 200 -2.05 22.43 16.33
N LYS A 201 -3.25 21.95 16.04
CA LYS A 201 -3.46 20.61 15.48
C LYS A 201 -2.83 20.50 14.09
N PRO A 202 -1.84 19.60 13.89
CA PRO A 202 -1.25 19.37 12.58
C PRO A 202 -2.26 18.80 11.58
N LYS A 203 -2.20 19.27 10.33
CA LYS A 203 -3.07 18.79 9.25
C LYS A 203 -2.87 17.28 9.02
N ASN A 204 -3.97 16.56 8.79
CA ASN A 204 -3.98 15.14 8.43
C ASN A 204 -3.39 14.18 9.49
N ALA A 205 -3.06 14.65 10.69
CA ALA A 205 -2.64 13.77 11.77
C ALA A 205 -3.84 12.99 12.33
N SER A 206 -3.65 11.68 12.50
CA SER A 206 -4.56 10.84 13.28
C SER A 206 -4.22 10.93 14.77
N LEU A 207 -2.92 10.89 15.08
CA LEU A 207 -2.38 11.04 16.42
C LEU A 207 -1.33 12.14 16.46
N ILE A 208 -1.13 12.73 17.63
CA ILE A 208 -0.06 13.69 17.90
C ILE A 208 0.74 13.18 19.11
N VAL A 209 2.04 13.07 18.96
CA VAL A 209 2.96 12.80 20.09
C VAL A 209 3.57 14.12 20.49
N ILE A 210 3.31 14.53 21.73
CA ILE A 210 3.84 15.74 22.32
C ILE A 210 4.93 15.36 23.31
N ILE A 211 6.12 15.90 23.09
CA ILE A 211 7.24 15.81 24.05
C ILE A 211 7.53 17.23 24.53
N THR A 212 7.45 17.42 25.82
CA THR A 212 7.84 18.67 26.48
C THR A 212 9.26 18.52 27.02
N ALA A 213 10.02 19.61 27.07
CA ALA A 213 11.27 19.62 27.81
C ALA A 213 10.99 19.21 29.27
N PRO A 214 11.89 18.46 29.95
CA PRO A 214 11.76 18.27 31.37
C PRO A 214 11.59 19.65 32.01
N GLY A 215 10.42 19.88 32.61
CA GLY A 215 10.19 21.12 33.33
C GLY A 215 11.29 21.26 34.36
N ASP A 216 11.91 22.43 34.41
CA ASP A 216 12.79 22.76 35.49
C ASP A 216 11.92 22.87 36.77
N ASN A 217 11.79 21.71 37.44
CA ASN A 217 11.10 21.59 38.72
C ASN A 217 11.99 22.15 39.83
N THR A 218 12.73 23.24 39.57
CA THR A 218 13.31 24.00 40.65
C THR A 218 12.17 24.69 41.38
N PRO A 219 11.88 24.34 42.66
CA PRO A 219 10.91 25.12 43.43
C PRO A 219 11.45 26.56 43.49
N ASN A 220 10.64 27.47 43.00
CA ASN A 220 10.92 28.91 43.10
C ASN A 220 11.11 29.23 44.58
N PRO A 221 12.23 29.87 44.98
CA PRO A 221 12.54 30.18 46.37
C PRO A 221 11.53 31.11 47.04
#